data_2915905e4395cc8990bfd54b3e7219b0
#
_entry.id   2915905e4395cc8990bfd54b3e7219b0
#
_cell.length_a   1.000
_cell.length_b   1.000
_cell.length_c   1.000
_cell.angle_alpha   90.00
_cell.angle_beta   90.00
_cell.angle_gamma   90.00
#
_symmetry.space_group_name_H-M   'P 1'
#
loop_
_entity.id
_entity.type
_entity.pdbx_description
1 polymer ?
#
loop_
_entity_poly.entity_id
_entity_poly.type
_entity_poly.pdbx_seq_one_letter_code
_entity_poly.pdbx_strand_id
1 'polypeptide(L)'
;KYSSDLDKKNKESFQQNLKIINNQIKQIEKLVNEFSDFARMPKPIFQKNDLVILIKDNIKLLQELDQTIKIDFIYNDKKLFFDCDREQLSRVILNLIKNSIESIQQKNENISDFKKNITIELTNFDSHISLIINDNGIGFKNLNNNIKEILNPYFTTKKEGTGLGLSIVNKIINDHNGNIEFISKVDGAIIKITFKK
;
A
#
# COMPACT_ATOMS: atom_id res chain seq x y z
N LYS A 1 -49.97 -13.49 -12.09
CA LYS A 1 -48.75 -14.17 -11.56
C LYS A 1 -47.51 -13.84 -12.40
N TYR A 2 -47.55 -13.94 -13.76
CA TYR A 2 -46.36 -13.65 -14.62
C TYR A 2 -45.95 -12.19 -14.67
N SER A 3 -46.85 -11.20 -14.54
CA SER A 3 -46.51 -9.78 -14.56
C SER A 3 -45.82 -9.32 -13.26
N SER A 4 -46.22 -9.88 -12.13
CA SER A 4 -45.61 -9.54 -10.83
C SER A 4 -44.19 -10.05 -10.68
N ASP A 5 -43.82 -11.16 -11.31
CA ASP A 5 -42.47 -11.74 -11.30
C ASP A 5 -41.54 -10.98 -12.26
N LEU A 6 -42.04 -10.51 -13.41
CA LEU A 6 -41.32 -9.66 -14.34
C LEU A 6 -41.01 -8.26 -13.73
N ASP A 7 -41.97 -7.67 -13.04
CA ASP A 7 -41.77 -6.38 -12.35
C ASP A 7 -40.74 -6.49 -11.19
N LYS A 8 -40.77 -7.59 -10.44
CA LYS A 8 -39.78 -7.85 -9.38
C LYS A 8 -38.39 -8.04 -9.95
N LYS A 9 -38.21 -8.84 -11.00
CA LYS A 9 -36.94 -9.08 -11.68
C LYS A 9 -36.37 -7.79 -12.28
N ASN A 10 -37.19 -6.94 -12.89
CA ASN A 10 -36.79 -5.66 -13.43
C ASN A 10 -36.36 -4.69 -12.32
N LYS A 11 -37.04 -4.68 -11.17
CA LYS A 11 -36.69 -3.87 -10.01
C LYS A 11 -35.35 -4.31 -9.39
N GLU A 12 -35.13 -5.62 -9.27
CA GLU A 12 -33.84 -6.15 -8.78
C GLU A 12 -32.69 -5.82 -9.72
N SER A 13 -32.88 -5.99 -11.04
CA SER A 13 -31.90 -5.61 -12.05
C SER A 13 -31.59 -4.11 -12.02
N PHE A 14 -32.60 -3.27 -11.88
CA PHE A 14 -32.43 -1.82 -11.76
C PHE A 14 -31.65 -1.45 -10.50
N GLN A 15 -31.94 -2.05 -9.36
CA GLN A 15 -31.20 -1.83 -8.12
C GLN A 15 -29.73 -2.27 -8.23
N GLN A 16 -29.46 -3.41 -8.89
CA GLN A 16 -28.09 -3.87 -9.17
C GLN A 16 -27.34 -2.87 -10.07
N ASN A 17 -27.98 -2.39 -11.13
CA ASN A 17 -27.37 -1.40 -12.02
C ASN A 17 -27.07 -0.08 -11.30
N LEU A 18 -27.97 0.39 -10.43
CA LEU A 18 -27.72 1.58 -9.60
C LEU A 18 -26.54 1.37 -8.66
N LYS A 19 -26.41 0.19 -8.05
CA LYS A 19 -25.28 -0.15 -7.18
C LYS A 19 -23.96 -0.16 -7.97
N ILE A 20 -23.97 -0.71 -9.18
CA ILE A 20 -22.79 -0.69 -10.07
C ILE A 20 -22.40 0.74 -10.42
N ILE A 21 -23.36 1.58 -10.84
CA ILE A 21 -23.10 3.00 -11.18
C ILE A 21 -22.53 3.75 -9.96
N ASN A 22 -23.11 3.60 -8.77
CA ASN A 22 -22.62 4.24 -7.57
C ASN A 22 -21.19 3.80 -7.22
N ASN A 23 -20.85 2.52 -7.40
CA ASN A 23 -19.51 2.04 -7.19
C ASN A 23 -18.52 2.64 -8.21
N GLN A 24 -18.91 2.75 -9.48
CA GLN A 24 -18.08 3.39 -10.51
C GLN A 24 -17.85 4.87 -10.23
N ILE A 25 -18.87 5.60 -9.77
CA ILE A 25 -18.72 7.02 -9.37
C ILE A 25 -17.72 7.13 -8.22
N LYS A 26 -17.80 6.30 -7.17
CA LYS A 26 -16.85 6.29 -6.06
C LYS A 26 -15.42 5.96 -6.50
N GLN A 27 -15.26 5.05 -7.47
CA GLN A 27 -13.94 4.73 -8.03
C GLN A 27 -13.35 5.92 -8.81
N ILE A 28 -14.17 6.60 -9.62
CA ILE A 28 -13.75 7.80 -10.36
C ILE A 28 -13.38 8.92 -9.38
N GLU A 29 -14.19 9.17 -8.35
CA GLU A 29 -13.92 10.17 -7.32
C GLU A 29 -12.59 9.89 -6.61
N LYS A 30 -12.35 8.63 -6.20
CA LYS A 30 -11.08 8.21 -5.61
C LYS A 30 -9.90 8.47 -6.55
N LEU A 31 -10.02 8.10 -7.83
CA LEU A 31 -8.99 8.30 -8.84
C LEU A 31 -8.67 9.78 -9.04
N VAL A 32 -9.70 10.63 -9.16
CA VAL A 32 -9.55 12.10 -9.32
C VAL A 32 -8.84 12.70 -8.09
N ASN A 33 -9.23 12.28 -6.88
CA ASN A 33 -8.62 12.75 -5.64
C ASN A 33 -7.14 12.32 -5.55
N GLU A 34 -6.84 11.05 -5.79
CA GLU A 34 -5.45 10.56 -5.77
C GLU A 34 -4.59 11.22 -6.86
N PHE A 35 -5.16 11.46 -8.05
CA PHE A 35 -4.46 12.19 -9.12
C PHE A 35 -4.19 13.64 -8.73
N SER A 36 -5.18 14.33 -8.17
CA SER A 36 -5.02 15.71 -7.69
C SER A 36 -3.93 15.81 -6.62
N ASP A 37 -3.92 14.87 -5.68
CA ASP A 37 -2.90 14.73 -4.65
C ASP A 37 -1.51 14.47 -5.22
N PHE A 38 -1.42 13.62 -6.24
CA PHE A 38 -0.15 13.33 -6.93
C PHE A 38 0.36 14.55 -7.70
N ALA A 39 -0.52 15.20 -8.48
CA ALA A 39 -0.15 16.35 -9.31
C ALA A 39 0.20 17.59 -8.49
N ARG A 40 -0.41 17.78 -7.33
CA ARG A 40 -0.22 18.93 -6.43
C ARG A 40 0.62 18.61 -5.20
N MET A 41 1.34 17.49 -5.19
CA MET A 41 2.15 17.12 -4.03
C MET A 41 3.13 18.23 -3.66
N PRO A 42 3.02 18.81 -2.45
CA PRO A 42 3.91 19.89 -2.02
C PRO A 42 5.34 19.37 -1.86
N LYS A 43 6.30 20.29 -1.90
CA LYS A 43 7.67 19.96 -1.52
C LYS A 43 7.72 19.51 -0.05
N PRO A 44 8.57 18.53 0.30
CA PRO A 44 8.66 18.04 1.66
C PRO A 44 9.13 19.13 2.63
N ILE A 45 8.53 19.13 3.82
CA ILE A 45 8.96 19.99 4.94
C ILE A 45 9.79 19.13 5.88
N PHE A 46 11.11 19.21 5.74
CA PHE A 46 12.03 18.41 6.53
C PHE A 46 12.06 18.88 7.98
N GLN A 47 11.82 17.94 8.89
CA GLN A 47 11.93 18.12 10.34
C GLN A 47 12.56 16.88 10.95
N LYS A 48 13.22 17.03 12.10
CA LYS A 48 13.81 15.92 12.85
C LYS A 48 12.72 15.07 13.48
N ASN A 49 12.42 13.91 12.90
CA ASN A 49 11.38 12.98 13.34
C ASN A 49 11.99 11.66 13.83
N ASP A 50 11.36 11.04 14.82
CA ASP A 50 11.70 9.69 15.27
C ASP A 50 10.98 8.66 14.39
N LEU A 51 11.73 7.96 13.53
CA LEU A 51 11.20 6.96 12.61
C LEU A 51 10.58 5.76 13.33
N VAL A 52 11.07 5.40 14.53
CA VAL A 52 10.50 4.29 15.30
C VAL A 52 9.07 4.62 15.73
N ILE A 53 8.84 5.84 16.22
CA ILE A 53 7.50 6.31 16.60
C ILE A 53 6.63 6.41 15.35
N LEU A 54 7.12 7.02 14.29
CA LEU A 54 6.37 7.21 13.04
C LEU A 54 5.87 5.86 12.49
N ILE A 55 6.72 4.83 12.44
CA ILE A 55 6.33 3.50 11.96
C ILE A 55 5.31 2.84 12.90
N LYS A 56 5.52 2.91 14.22
CA LYS A 56 4.59 2.36 15.22
C LYS A 56 3.18 2.96 15.11
N ASP A 57 3.09 4.27 14.94
CA ASP A 57 1.80 4.97 14.81
C ASP A 57 1.04 4.48 13.58
N ASN A 58 1.74 4.31 12.44
CA ASN A 58 1.15 3.79 11.21
C ASN A 58 0.73 2.32 11.30
N ILE A 59 1.54 1.47 11.97
CA ILE A 59 1.18 0.07 12.22
C ILE A 59 -0.09 -0.01 13.07
N LYS A 60 -0.16 0.76 14.15
CA LYS A 60 -1.33 0.79 15.03
C LYS A 60 -2.60 1.14 14.27
N LEU A 61 -2.55 2.18 13.43
CA LEU A 61 -3.69 2.60 12.60
C LEU A 61 -4.16 1.47 11.68
N LEU A 62 -3.24 0.72 11.07
CA LEU A 62 -3.59 -0.35 10.14
C LEU A 62 -4.05 -1.63 10.83
N GLN A 63 -3.54 -1.94 12.01
CA GLN A 63 -4.02 -3.06 12.83
C GLN A 63 -5.47 -2.86 13.32
N GLU A 64 -5.91 -1.61 13.49
CA GLU A 64 -7.31 -1.30 13.79
C GLU A 64 -8.24 -1.61 12.60
N LEU A 65 -7.73 -1.57 11.35
CA LEU A 65 -8.50 -1.87 10.13
C LEU A 65 -8.60 -3.37 9.83
N ASP A 66 -7.56 -4.15 10.12
CA ASP A 66 -7.55 -5.62 9.91
C ASP A 66 -6.74 -6.31 11.03
N GLN A 67 -7.45 -6.82 12.02
CA GLN A 67 -6.87 -7.53 13.18
C GLN A 67 -6.41 -8.96 12.86
N THR A 68 -6.73 -9.48 11.66
CA THR A 68 -6.37 -10.85 11.27
C THR A 68 -4.94 -10.98 10.77
N ILE A 69 -4.28 -9.87 10.46
CA ILE A 69 -2.91 -9.83 9.95
C ILE A 69 -1.94 -9.49 11.08
N LYS A 70 -0.97 -10.38 11.27
CA LYS A 70 0.12 -10.13 12.21
C LYS A 70 1.14 -9.19 11.55
N ILE A 71 1.45 -8.07 12.21
CA ILE A 71 2.50 -7.14 11.78
C ILE A 71 3.58 -7.12 12.86
N ASP A 72 4.75 -7.67 12.53
CA ASP A 72 5.92 -7.68 13.40
C ASP A 72 6.83 -6.51 13.04
N PHE A 73 7.19 -5.66 14.01
CA PHE A 73 8.12 -4.56 13.82
C PHE A 73 9.44 -4.81 14.57
N ILE A 74 10.53 -4.96 13.82
CA ILE A 74 11.87 -5.26 14.28
C ILE A 74 12.72 -4.00 14.13
N TYR A 75 13.34 -3.54 15.21
CA TYR A 75 14.23 -2.38 15.22
C TYR A 75 15.24 -2.52 16.37
N ASN A 76 16.47 -2.05 16.15
CA ASN A 76 17.56 -2.15 17.13
C ASN A 76 17.66 -0.92 18.02
N ASP A 77 17.42 0.27 17.47
CA ASP A 77 17.52 1.54 18.17
C ASP A 77 16.20 1.91 18.83
N LYS A 78 16.20 2.26 20.12
CA LYS A 78 14.98 2.72 20.83
C LYS A 78 14.40 4.00 20.20
N LYS A 79 15.25 4.84 19.64
CA LYS A 79 14.90 6.06 18.89
C LYS A 79 15.83 6.20 17.70
N LEU A 80 15.28 6.52 16.55
CA LEU A 80 16.05 6.79 15.33
C LEU A 80 15.55 8.08 14.70
N PHE A 81 16.31 9.15 14.91
CA PHE A 81 16.00 10.47 14.36
C PHE A 81 16.50 10.58 12.92
N PHE A 82 15.63 11.12 12.07
CA PHE A 82 15.93 11.39 10.68
C PHE A 82 15.22 12.68 10.24
N ASP A 83 15.87 13.50 9.42
CA ASP A 83 15.26 14.69 8.86
C ASP A 83 14.35 14.30 7.70
N CYS A 84 13.06 14.39 7.90
CA CYS A 84 12.04 13.96 6.93
C CYS A 84 10.73 14.73 7.10
N ASP A 85 9.91 14.71 6.07
CA ASP A 85 8.51 15.10 6.16
C ASP A 85 7.69 13.93 6.73
N ARG A 86 7.17 14.11 7.96
CA ARG A 86 6.44 13.09 8.70
C ARG A 86 5.18 12.60 7.95
N GLU A 87 4.43 13.53 7.37
CA GLU A 87 3.17 13.19 6.69
C GLU A 87 3.43 12.42 5.40
N GLN A 88 4.42 12.87 4.62
CA GLN A 88 4.81 12.18 3.39
C GLN A 88 5.36 10.78 3.68
N LEU A 89 6.24 10.60 4.68
CA LEU A 89 6.73 9.27 5.04
C LEU A 89 5.63 8.38 5.64
N SER A 90 4.70 8.92 6.41
CA SER A 90 3.51 8.17 6.85
C SER A 90 2.70 7.68 5.66
N ARG A 91 2.52 8.51 4.63
CA ARG A 91 1.84 8.12 3.37
C ARG A 91 2.56 6.98 2.66
N VAL A 92 3.91 6.99 2.64
CA VAL A 92 4.72 5.88 2.10
C VAL A 92 4.42 4.59 2.85
N ILE A 93 4.55 4.59 4.19
CA ILE A 93 4.37 3.42 5.04
C ILE A 93 2.95 2.86 4.88
N LEU A 94 1.93 3.71 4.94
CA LEU A 94 0.53 3.31 4.77
C LEU A 94 0.27 2.67 3.41
N ASN A 95 0.80 3.24 2.31
CA ASN A 95 0.63 2.67 0.97
C ASN A 95 1.28 1.29 0.86
N LEU A 96 2.49 1.13 1.37
CA LEU A 96 3.23 -0.13 1.27
C LEU A 96 2.59 -1.22 2.11
N ILE A 97 2.21 -0.94 3.37
CA ILE A 97 1.55 -1.93 4.23
C ILE A 97 0.16 -2.29 3.68
N LYS A 98 -0.62 -1.33 3.18
CA LYS A 98 -1.90 -1.63 2.51
C LYS A 98 -1.72 -2.55 1.30
N ASN A 99 -0.71 -2.31 0.48
CA ASN A 99 -0.40 -3.19 -0.64
C ASN A 99 -0.04 -4.61 -0.19
N SER A 100 0.71 -4.75 0.91
CA SER A 100 1.03 -6.04 1.52
C SER A 100 -0.23 -6.75 2.06
N ILE A 101 -1.12 -6.02 2.75
CA ILE A 101 -2.41 -6.54 3.25
C ILE A 101 -3.25 -7.08 2.10
N GLU A 102 -3.43 -6.29 1.04
CA GLU A 102 -4.22 -6.68 -0.14
C GLU A 102 -3.60 -7.90 -0.86
N SER A 103 -2.27 -7.96 -0.98
CA SER A 103 -1.53 -9.09 -1.53
C SER A 103 -1.75 -10.38 -0.73
N ILE A 104 -1.76 -10.27 0.61
CA ILE A 104 -2.04 -11.37 1.53
C ILE A 104 -3.50 -11.83 1.44
N GLN A 105 -4.45 -10.89 1.37
CA GLN A 105 -5.88 -11.20 1.24
C GLN A 105 -6.16 -11.98 -0.05
N GLN A 106 -5.60 -11.56 -1.18
CA GLN A 106 -5.73 -12.28 -2.45
C GLN A 106 -5.18 -13.70 -2.39
N LYS A 107 -4.09 -13.93 -1.65
CA LYS A 107 -3.53 -15.28 -1.45
C LYS A 107 -4.40 -16.14 -0.56
N ASN A 108 -4.97 -15.55 0.50
CA ASN A 108 -5.80 -16.26 1.48
C ASN A 108 -7.11 -16.82 0.88
N GLU A 109 -7.64 -16.19 -0.18
CA GLU A 109 -8.81 -16.71 -0.90
C GLU A 109 -8.59 -18.11 -1.48
N ASN A 110 -7.33 -18.52 -1.66
CA ASN A 110 -6.96 -19.78 -2.31
C ASN A 110 -6.36 -20.83 -1.36
N ILE A 111 -6.12 -20.51 -0.09
CA ILE A 111 -5.40 -21.40 0.86
C ILE A 111 -6.09 -21.35 2.24
N SER A 112 -6.64 -22.48 2.71
CA SER A 112 -7.14 -22.62 4.09
C SER A 112 -5.96 -22.58 5.09
N ASP A 113 -6.18 -22.00 6.28
CA ASP A 113 -5.21 -21.91 7.38
C ASP A 113 -3.92 -21.11 7.08
N PHE A 114 -3.97 -20.18 6.13
CA PHE A 114 -2.85 -19.34 5.80
C PHE A 114 -2.55 -18.30 6.89
N LYS A 115 -1.36 -18.38 7.50
CA LYS A 115 -0.90 -17.39 8.50
C LYS A 115 -0.49 -16.11 7.81
N LYS A 116 -1.30 -15.08 7.93
CA LYS A 116 -1.07 -13.75 7.37
C LYS A 116 -0.01 -13.02 8.18
N ASN A 117 1.12 -12.68 7.57
CA ASN A 117 2.24 -12.01 8.26
C ASN A 117 2.88 -10.92 7.41
N ILE A 118 3.16 -9.79 8.06
CA ILE A 118 4.00 -8.71 7.53
C ILE A 118 5.11 -8.46 8.54
N THR A 119 6.36 -8.43 8.10
CA THR A 119 7.50 -8.05 8.92
C THR A 119 8.05 -6.71 8.41
N ILE A 120 8.22 -5.77 9.33
CA ILE A 120 8.82 -4.47 9.06
C ILE A 120 10.13 -4.41 9.84
N GLU A 121 11.25 -4.13 9.16
CA GLU A 121 12.57 -4.04 9.78
C GLU A 121 13.14 -2.65 9.55
N LEU A 122 13.55 -1.97 10.63
CA LEU A 122 14.22 -0.68 10.59
C LEU A 122 15.63 -0.83 11.15
N THR A 123 16.63 -0.59 10.30
CA THR A 123 18.04 -0.73 10.66
C THR A 123 18.80 0.58 10.37
N ASN A 124 19.60 0.97 11.35
CA ASN A 124 20.44 2.16 11.29
C ASN A 124 21.89 1.77 11.02
N PHE A 125 22.39 2.07 9.82
CA PHE A 125 23.78 1.91 9.44
C PHE A 125 24.52 3.26 9.55
N ASP A 126 25.83 3.25 9.53
CA ASP A 126 26.62 4.49 9.62
C ASP A 126 26.35 5.45 8.46
N SER A 127 26.19 4.93 7.24
CA SER A 127 26.01 5.71 6.01
C SER A 127 24.55 5.87 5.56
N HIS A 128 23.64 5.06 6.09
CA HIS A 128 22.25 5.02 5.62
C HIS A 128 21.30 4.41 6.64
N ILE A 129 20.02 4.65 6.45
CA ILE A 129 18.92 3.99 7.15
C ILE A 129 18.24 3.04 6.17
N SER A 130 17.97 1.80 6.58
CA SER A 130 17.27 0.80 5.81
C SER A 130 15.92 0.49 6.45
N LEU A 131 14.84 0.59 5.67
CA LEU A 131 13.49 0.14 6.02
C LEU A 131 13.09 -0.98 5.06
N ILE A 132 12.80 -2.15 5.60
CA ILE A 132 12.38 -3.33 4.84
C ILE A 132 10.96 -3.69 5.24
N ILE A 133 10.09 -3.87 4.25
CA ILE A 133 8.73 -4.42 4.43
C ILE A 133 8.67 -5.75 3.69
N ASN A 134 8.39 -6.82 4.41
CA ASN A 134 8.35 -8.18 3.90
C ASN A 134 6.98 -8.78 4.19
N ASP A 135 6.26 -9.17 3.16
CA ASP A 135 4.98 -9.86 3.26
C ASP A 135 5.04 -11.30 2.74
N ASN A 136 4.06 -12.10 3.10
CA ASN A 136 3.89 -13.45 2.61
C ASN A 136 2.67 -13.61 1.68
N GLY A 137 2.28 -12.55 0.98
CA GLY A 137 1.20 -12.52 0.00
C GLY A 137 1.52 -13.23 -1.31
N ILE A 138 0.85 -12.81 -2.40
CA ILE A 138 1.06 -13.35 -3.76
C ILE A 138 2.39 -12.91 -4.38
N GLY A 139 2.98 -11.80 -3.89
CA GLY A 139 4.22 -11.23 -4.41
C GLY A 139 4.08 -10.64 -5.83
N PHE A 140 5.21 -10.58 -6.54
CA PHE A 140 5.32 -9.98 -7.88
C PHE A 140 5.34 -11.01 -9.02
N LYS A 141 4.85 -12.24 -8.79
CA LYS A 141 4.93 -13.37 -9.75
C LYS A 141 4.34 -13.08 -11.14
N ASN A 142 3.36 -12.18 -11.22
CA ASN A 142 2.63 -11.88 -12.46
C ASN A 142 3.23 -10.71 -13.26
N LEU A 143 4.38 -10.21 -12.87
CA LEU A 143 4.98 -9.00 -13.47
C LEU A 143 6.11 -9.35 -14.49
N ASN A 144 5.98 -10.43 -15.26
CA ASN A 144 6.80 -10.77 -16.43
C ASN A 144 8.19 -10.07 -16.51
N ASN A 145 9.02 -10.17 -15.46
CA ASN A 145 10.38 -9.60 -15.34
C ASN A 145 10.50 -8.06 -15.38
N ASN A 146 9.40 -7.31 -15.40
CA ASN A 146 9.46 -5.84 -15.49
C ASN A 146 8.99 -5.15 -14.21
N ILE A 147 9.66 -5.46 -13.09
CA ILE A 147 9.33 -4.87 -11.76
C ILE A 147 9.36 -3.34 -11.80
N LYS A 148 10.11 -2.72 -12.69
CA LYS A 148 10.15 -1.25 -12.82
C LYS A 148 8.84 -0.63 -13.27
N GLU A 149 7.99 -1.37 -13.99
CA GLU A 149 6.70 -0.87 -14.46
C GLU A 149 5.72 -0.59 -13.33
N ILE A 150 5.87 -1.25 -12.17
CA ILE A 150 5.00 -1.00 -11.01
C ILE A 150 5.12 0.43 -10.45
N LEU A 151 6.20 1.13 -10.77
CA LEU A 151 6.42 2.52 -10.38
C LEU A 151 5.78 3.53 -11.36
N ASN A 152 5.35 3.07 -12.53
CA ASN A 152 4.70 3.94 -13.50
C ASN A 152 3.30 4.34 -12.97
N PRO A 153 2.93 5.62 -13.11
CA PRO A 153 1.58 6.04 -12.79
C PRO A 153 0.53 5.24 -13.57
N TYR A 154 -0.58 4.92 -12.91
CA TYR A 154 -1.71 4.15 -13.46
C TYR A 154 -1.43 2.65 -13.69
N PHE A 155 -0.24 2.15 -13.41
CA PHE A 155 0.02 0.72 -13.48
C PHE A 155 -0.64 0.00 -12.30
N THR A 156 -1.56 -0.91 -12.59
CA THR A 156 -2.23 -1.73 -11.60
C THR A 156 -2.64 -3.09 -12.16
N THR A 157 -2.50 -4.12 -11.35
CA THR A 157 -3.03 -5.46 -11.60
C THR A 157 -4.35 -5.72 -10.86
N LYS A 158 -4.81 -4.74 -10.07
CA LYS A 158 -5.99 -4.83 -9.22
C LYS A 158 -7.21 -4.25 -9.94
N LYS A 159 -8.38 -4.91 -9.82
CA LYS A 159 -9.64 -4.44 -10.44
C LYS A 159 -10.09 -3.05 -9.95
N GLU A 160 -9.81 -2.72 -8.69
CA GLU A 160 -10.21 -1.46 -8.04
C GLU A 160 -9.02 -0.57 -7.68
N GLY A 161 -7.83 -0.90 -8.20
CA GLY A 161 -6.60 -0.14 -7.98
C GLY A 161 -6.52 1.08 -8.90
N THR A 162 -6.09 2.23 -8.39
CA THR A 162 -5.84 3.44 -9.18
C THR A 162 -4.50 3.42 -9.90
N GLY A 163 -3.56 2.57 -9.42
CA GLY A 163 -2.19 2.51 -9.94
C GLY A 163 -1.32 3.71 -9.56
N LEU A 164 -1.79 4.59 -8.67
CA LEU A 164 -1.04 5.77 -8.24
C LEU A 164 -0.25 5.57 -6.94
N GLY A 165 -0.61 4.57 -6.12
CA GLY A 165 -0.01 4.39 -4.80
C GLY A 165 1.52 4.22 -4.83
N LEU A 166 2.06 3.37 -5.71
CA LEU A 166 3.51 3.13 -5.79
C LEU A 166 4.26 4.26 -6.52
N SER A 167 3.65 4.96 -7.45
CA SER A 167 4.24 6.15 -8.07
C SER A 167 4.35 7.32 -7.06
N ILE A 168 3.35 7.48 -6.17
CA ILE A 168 3.40 8.40 -5.04
C ILE A 168 4.54 8.03 -4.09
N VAL A 169 4.65 6.75 -3.73
CA VAL A 169 5.75 6.23 -2.89
C VAL A 169 7.10 6.57 -3.50
N ASN A 170 7.31 6.24 -4.78
CA ASN A 170 8.56 6.49 -5.47
C ASN A 170 8.92 7.98 -5.48
N LYS A 171 7.95 8.86 -5.77
CA LYS A 171 8.15 10.31 -5.75
C LYS A 171 8.60 10.78 -4.35
N ILE A 172 7.89 10.39 -3.30
CA ILE A 172 8.22 10.81 -1.93
C ILE A 172 9.61 10.31 -1.53
N ILE A 173 9.96 9.06 -1.83
CA ILE A 173 11.27 8.50 -1.51
C ILE A 173 12.38 9.26 -2.25
N ASN A 174 12.19 9.57 -3.53
CA ASN A 174 13.14 10.37 -4.31
C ASN A 174 13.28 11.79 -3.75
N ASP A 175 12.17 12.43 -3.36
CA ASP A 175 12.17 13.77 -2.76
C ASP A 175 12.90 13.78 -1.38
N HIS A 176 13.01 12.61 -0.71
CA HIS A 176 13.80 12.39 0.51
C HIS A 176 15.23 11.84 0.25
N ASN A 177 15.72 11.92 -0.99
CA ASN A 177 17.03 11.39 -1.41
C ASN A 177 17.22 9.89 -1.10
N GLY A 178 16.13 9.14 -1.06
CA GLY A 178 16.10 7.71 -0.84
C GLY A 178 16.09 6.90 -2.14
N ASN A 179 16.20 5.59 -1.97
CA ASN A 179 16.04 4.60 -3.04
C ASN A 179 15.04 3.53 -2.61
N ILE A 180 14.26 3.01 -3.55
CA ILE A 180 13.31 1.92 -3.31
C ILE A 180 13.62 0.74 -4.24
N GLU A 181 13.65 -0.45 -3.69
CA GLU A 181 13.89 -1.71 -4.39
C GLU A 181 12.77 -2.70 -4.11
N PHE A 182 12.36 -3.43 -5.14
CA PHE A 182 11.34 -4.46 -5.07
C PHE A 182 11.97 -5.81 -5.38
N ILE A 183 11.84 -6.75 -4.45
CA ILE A 183 12.47 -8.07 -4.53
C ILE A 183 11.37 -9.11 -4.52
N SER A 184 11.30 -9.91 -5.59
CA SER A 184 10.37 -11.03 -5.67
C SER A 184 10.84 -12.20 -4.82
N LYS A 185 9.91 -12.83 -4.11
CA LYS A 185 10.14 -14.07 -3.35
C LYS A 185 9.28 -15.19 -3.90
N VAL A 186 9.62 -16.42 -3.53
CA VAL A 186 8.76 -17.59 -3.79
C VAL A 186 7.39 -17.39 -3.14
N ASP A 187 7.37 -16.88 -1.92
CA ASP A 187 6.18 -16.60 -1.11
C ASP A 187 6.19 -15.15 -0.62
N GLY A 188 5.50 -14.26 -1.38
CA GLY A 188 5.35 -12.86 -1.02
C GLY A 188 6.32 -11.92 -1.70
N ALA A 189 6.51 -10.76 -1.12
CA ALA A 189 7.35 -9.68 -1.63
C ALA A 189 8.24 -9.08 -0.54
N ILE A 190 9.38 -8.52 -0.94
CA ILE A 190 10.19 -7.65 -0.10
C ILE A 190 10.28 -6.29 -0.80
N ILE A 191 10.02 -5.24 -0.05
CA ILE A 191 10.23 -3.86 -0.45
C ILE A 191 11.30 -3.28 0.48
N LYS A 192 12.40 -2.80 -0.09
CA LYS A 192 13.50 -2.20 0.65
C LYS A 192 13.61 -0.74 0.28
N ILE A 193 13.61 0.12 1.31
CA ILE A 193 13.85 1.56 1.18
C ILE A 193 15.16 1.88 1.88
N THR A 194 15.97 2.71 1.24
CA THR A 194 17.25 3.17 1.79
C THR A 194 17.29 4.70 1.76
N PHE A 195 17.51 5.32 2.91
CA PHE A 195 17.73 6.77 3.03
C PHE A 195 19.20 7.04 3.33
N LYS A 196 19.82 7.95 2.58
CA LYS A 196 21.17 8.44 2.88
C LYS A 196 21.12 9.38 4.09
N LYS A 197 22.16 9.31 4.94
CA LYS A 197 22.35 10.24 6.05
C LYS A 197 23.12 11.46 5.64
#